data_1c8381fca588404d45322c6669e19156
#
_entry.id   1c8381fca588404d45322c6669e19156
#
_cell.length_a   1.000
_cell.length_b   1.000
_cell.length_c   1.000
_cell.angle_alpha   90.00
_cell.angle_beta   90.00
_cell.angle_gamma   90.00
#
_symmetry.space_group_name_H-M   'P 1'
#
loop_
_entity.id
_entity.type
_entity.pdbx_description
1 polymer ?
#
loop_
_entity_poly.entity_id
_entity_poly.type
_entity_poly.pdbx_seq_one_letter_code
_entity_poly.pdbx_strand_id
1 'polypeptide(L)'
;MDMKTVGIVVMVVALAFTIYMEVQKRATFAKLEAYLREGDLENYLKVLDRPLTNVLYPKYNVLFMRLNALLAMDDAEKTAAVIREMGSLKMNDEQRIALAVKAFTFYVEIEDELHAREVLEYLEANGDESMAKANRRTYDIFLKGSHAYINEMESACPTRAESRKRCCARCSRYSTTTREIRTAPLRIASVRS
;
A
#
# COMPACT_ATOMS: atom_id res chain seq x y z
N MET A 1 52.09 1.76 4.90
CA MET A 1 50.78 2.03 5.56
C MET A 1 50.56 0.88 6.52
N ASP A 2 50.40 1.18 7.80
CA ASP A 2 50.18 0.12 8.78
C ASP A 2 48.82 -0.53 8.59
N MET A 3 48.72 -1.86 8.73
CA MET A 3 47.49 -2.61 8.58
C MET A 3 46.34 -2.04 9.43
N LYS A 4 46.64 -1.44 10.57
CA LYS A 4 45.70 -0.76 11.46
C LYS A 4 45.08 0.49 10.82
N THR A 5 45.92 1.30 10.12
CA THR A 5 45.47 2.53 9.44
C THR A 5 44.56 2.19 8.26
N VAL A 6 44.85 1.13 7.50
CA VAL A 6 43.98 0.66 6.40
C VAL A 6 42.64 0.21 6.94
N GLY A 7 42.60 -0.55 8.06
CA GLY A 7 41.36 -0.99 8.68
C GLY A 7 40.49 0.18 9.14
N ILE A 8 41.06 1.21 9.74
CA ILE A 8 40.32 2.40 10.17
C ILE A 8 39.72 3.15 8.96
N VAL A 9 40.50 3.35 7.89
CA VAL A 9 40.05 4.03 6.68
C VAL A 9 38.86 3.28 6.04
N VAL A 10 38.97 1.96 5.92
CA VAL A 10 37.86 1.12 5.36
C VAL A 10 36.60 1.25 6.21
N MET A 11 36.74 1.23 7.54
CA MET A 11 35.57 1.38 8.44
C MET A 11 34.94 2.76 8.32
N VAL A 12 35.71 3.84 8.22
CA VAL A 12 35.19 5.21 8.04
C VAL A 12 34.45 5.35 6.69
N VAL A 13 35.04 4.80 5.61
CA VAL A 13 34.41 4.81 4.29
C VAL A 13 33.10 4.02 4.28
N ALA A 14 33.07 2.83 4.89
CA ALA A 14 31.87 2.03 5.01
C ALA A 14 30.75 2.75 5.79
N LEU A 15 31.14 3.41 6.91
CA LEU A 15 30.20 4.20 7.71
C LEU A 15 29.63 5.39 6.91
N ALA A 16 30.51 6.15 6.24
CA ALA A 16 30.09 7.27 5.39
C ALA A 16 29.15 6.82 4.25
N PHE A 17 29.45 5.68 3.62
CA PHE A 17 28.60 5.09 2.59
C PHE A 17 27.23 4.68 3.14
N THR A 18 27.18 4.08 4.32
CA THR A 18 25.90 3.68 4.97
C THR A 18 25.04 4.90 5.25
N ILE A 19 25.64 5.96 5.81
CA ILE A 19 24.93 7.23 6.07
C ILE A 19 24.43 7.85 4.76
N TYR A 20 25.25 7.88 3.73
CA TYR A 20 24.87 8.39 2.42
C TYR A 20 23.64 7.64 1.85
N MET A 21 23.64 6.30 1.89
CA MET A 21 22.53 5.47 1.42
C MET A 21 21.25 5.73 2.20
N GLU A 22 21.34 5.88 3.52
CA GLU A 22 20.17 6.19 4.36
C GLU A 22 19.59 7.58 4.06
N VAL A 23 20.45 8.58 3.85
CA VAL A 23 19.99 9.93 3.44
C VAL A 23 19.31 9.90 2.08
N GLN A 24 19.87 9.16 1.10
CA GLN A 24 19.26 9.01 -0.23
C GLN A 24 17.90 8.29 -0.15
N LYS A 25 17.81 7.27 0.69
CA LYS A 25 16.56 6.54 0.92
C LYS A 25 15.46 7.47 1.47
N ARG A 26 15.78 8.25 2.50
CA ARG A 26 14.84 9.23 3.09
C ARG A 26 14.46 10.32 2.09
N ALA A 27 15.41 10.85 1.33
CA ALA A 27 15.13 11.87 0.31
C ALA A 27 14.23 11.33 -0.82
N THR A 28 14.46 10.09 -1.26
CA THR A 28 13.63 9.44 -2.27
C THR A 28 12.22 9.20 -1.73
N PHE A 29 12.09 8.72 -0.49
CA PHE A 29 10.79 8.52 0.13
C PHE A 29 10.00 9.82 0.29
N ALA A 30 10.64 10.90 0.72
CA ALA A 30 10.00 12.22 0.85
C ALA A 30 9.50 12.75 -0.50
N LYS A 31 10.22 12.50 -1.60
CA LYS A 31 9.77 12.86 -2.96
C LYS A 31 8.56 12.03 -3.40
N LEU A 32 8.59 10.72 -3.15
CA LEU A 32 7.47 9.84 -3.45
C LEU A 32 6.21 10.25 -2.67
N GLU A 33 6.36 10.57 -1.38
CA GLU A 33 5.25 11.05 -0.56
C GLU A 33 4.70 12.39 -1.05
N ALA A 34 5.55 13.31 -1.48
CA ALA A 34 5.13 14.60 -2.04
C ALA A 34 4.29 14.40 -3.30
N TYR A 35 4.74 13.59 -4.26
CA TYR A 35 3.98 13.29 -5.48
C TYR A 35 2.65 12.60 -5.21
N LEU A 36 2.59 11.66 -4.24
CA LEU A 36 1.32 11.06 -3.83
C LEU A 36 0.35 12.09 -3.24
N ARG A 37 0.85 13.02 -2.45
CA ARG A 37 0.04 14.09 -1.85
C ARG A 37 -0.50 15.08 -2.89
N GLU A 38 0.29 15.34 -3.93
CA GLU A 38 -0.06 16.22 -5.05
C GLU A 38 -0.94 15.50 -6.11
N GLY A 39 -1.04 14.18 -6.04
CA GLY A 39 -1.73 13.34 -7.04
C GLY A 39 -0.95 13.18 -8.35
N ASP A 40 0.33 13.55 -8.37
CA ASP A 40 1.20 13.45 -9.55
C ASP A 40 1.79 12.04 -9.68
N LEU A 41 0.94 11.10 -10.09
CA LEU A 41 1.30 9.69 -10.20
C LEU A 41 2.29 9.42 -11.34
N GLU A 42 2.32 10.26 -12.38
CA GLU A 42 3.30 10.11 -13.46
C GLU A 42 4.73 10.37 -12.98
N ASN A 43 4.97 11.46 -12.27
CA ASN A 43 6.28 11.76 -11.71
C ASN A 43 6.64 10.79 -10.57
N TYR A 44 5.64 10.29 -9.83
CA TYR A 44 5.83 9.20 -8.87
C TYR A 44 6.42 7.95 -9.56
N LEU A 45 5.83 7.49 -10.67
CA LEU A 45 6.33 6.34 -11.44
C LEU A 45 7.73 6.59 -12.00
N LYS A 46 8.01 7.79 -12.51
CA LYS A 46 9.37 8.16 -12.99
C LYS A 46 10.43 8.07 -11.87
N VAL A 47 10.07 8.37 -10.63
CA VAL A 47 11.00 8.18 -9.48
C VAL A 47 11.21 6.72 -9.18
N LEU A 48 10.16 5.89 -9.26
CA LEU A 48 10.29 4.43 -9.08
C LEU A 48 11.16 3.78 -10.16
N ASP A 49 11.14 4.31 -11.39
CA ASP A 49 11.94 3.79 -12.51
C ASP A 49 13.44 4.12 -12.43
N ARG A 50 13.84 5.00 -11.50
CA ARG A 50 15.25 5.34 -11.35
C ARG A 50 16.07 4.13 -10.86
N PRO A 51 17.25 3.88 -11.45
CA PRO A 51 18.09 2.76 -11.04
C PRO A 51 18.50 2.84 -9.56
N LEU A 52 18.65 4.05 -9.03
CA LEU A 52 18.94 4.28 -7.62
C LEU A 52 17.80 3.75 -6.71
N THR A 53 16.55 3.91 -7.09
CA THR A 53 15.38 3.41 -6.33
C THR A 53 15.43 1.88 -6.21
N ASN A 54 15.81 1.18 -7.29
CA ASN A 54 15.95 -0.28 -7.28
C ASN A 54 17.12 -0.78 -6.42
N VAL A 55 18.12 0.07 -6.16
CA VAL A 55 19.22 -0.24 -5.22
C VAL A 55 18.80 0.04 -3.78
N LEU A 56 18.03 1.11 -3.55
CA LEU A 56 17.61 1.55 -2.22
C LEU A 56 16.51 0.69 -1.61
N TYR A 57 15.65 0.11 -2.43
CA TYR A 57 14.47 -0.65 -1.99
C TYR A 57 14.45 -2.07 -2.56
N PRO A 58 13.94 -3.06 -1.80
CA PRO A 58 13.70 -4.40 -2.32
C PRO A 58 12.76 -4.36 -3.54
N LYS A 59 13.01 -5.23 -4.51
CA LYS A 59 12.24 -5.29 -5.76
C LYS A 59 10.73 -5.42 -5.51
N TYR A 60 10.32 -6.23 -4.53
CA TYR A 60 8.92 -6.36 -4.12
C TYR A 60 8.31 -5.00 -3.74
N ASN A 61 9.00 -4.21 -2.93
CA ASN A 61 8.47 -2.93 -2.45
C ASN A 61 8.30 -1.93 -3.61
N VAL A 62 9.27 -1.88 -4.53
CA VAL A 62 9.19 -1.00 -5.71
C VAL A 62 8.00 -1.38 -6.58
N LEU A 63 7.82 -2.67 -6.87
CA LEU A 63 6.69 -3.15 -7.68
C LEU A 63 5.35 -2.98 -6.97
N PHE A 64 5.30 -3.18 -5.64
CA PHE A 64 4.08 -2.97 -4.88
C PHE A 64 3.67 -1.49 -4.83
N MET A 65 4.63 -0.57 -4.72
CA MET A 65 4.40 0.87 -4.84
C MET A 65 3.91 1.24 -6.26
N ARG A 66 4.52 0.64 -7.30
CA ARG A 66 4.09 0.81 -8.69
C ARG A 66 2.66 0.30 -8.92
N LEU A 67 2.34 -0.89 -8.40
CA LEU A 67 1.01 -1.47 -8.47
C LEU A 67 -0.05 -0.52 -7.90
N ASN A 68 0.19 0.03 -6.70
CA ASN A 68 -0.75 0.96 -6.08
C ASN A 68 -0.94 2.26 -6.90
N ALA A 69 0.11 2.78 -7.52
CA ALA A 69 0.02 3.96 -8.38
C ALA A 69 -0.76 3.66 -9.67
N LEU A 70 -0.52 2.52 -10.31
CA LEU A 70 -1.21 2.11 -11.54
C LEU A 70 -2.70 1.82 -11.30
N LEU A 71 -3.05 1.21 -10.16
CA LEU A 71 -4.44 1.05 -9.73
C LEU A 71 -5.13 2.42 -9.56
N ALA A 72 -4.44 3.39 -8.98
CA ALA A 72 -4.98 4.75 -8.82
C ALA A 72 -5.07 5.54 -10.14
N MET A 73 -4.32 5.13 -11.17
CA MET A 73 -4.37 5.70 -12.53
C MET A 73 -5.38 4.97 -13.44
N ASP A 74 -5.98 3.89 -12.97
CA ASP A 74 -6.91 3.04 -13.75
C ASP A 74 -6.27 2.47 -15.04
N ASP A 75 -4.94 2.21 -15.02
CA ASP A 75 -4.21 1.63 -16.16
C ASP A 75 -4.22 0.10 -16.06
N ALA A 76 -5.29 -0.51 -16.57
CA ALA A 76 -5.53 -1.93 -16.46
C ALA A 76 -4.42 -2.80 -17.10
N GLU A 77 -3.88 -2.39 -18.25
CA GLU A 77 -2.85 -3.16 -18.97
C GLU A 77 -1.55 -3.24 -18.16
N LYS A 78 -1.06 -2.09 -17.71
CA LYS A 78 0.17 -2.04 -16.91
C LYS A 78 -0.01 -2.67 -15.53
N THR A 79 -1.19 -2.51 -14.91
CA THR A 79 -1.53 -3.16 -13.65
C THR A 79 -1.44 -4.68 -13.77
N ALA A 80 -2.07 -5.29 -14.79
CA ALA A 80 -2.00 -6.71 -15.03
C ALA A 80 -0.56 -7.20 -15.30
N ALA A 81 0.25 -6.40 -16.00
CA ALA A 81 1.66 -6.73 -16.25
C ALA A 81 2.47 -6.75 -14.94
N VAL A 82 2.26 -5.77 -14.06
CA VAL A 82 2.95 -5.70 -12.76
C VAL A 82 2.52 -6.84 -11.83
N ILE A 83 1.24 -7.19 -11.79
CA ILE A 83 0.74 -8.33 -11.01
C ILE A 83 1.44 -9.62 -11.45
N ARG A 84 1.55 -9.88 -12.75
CA ARG A 84 2.26 -11.04 -13.30
C ARG A 84 3.75 -11.02 -12.96
N GLU A 85 4.42 -9.87 -13.09
CA GLU A 85 5.83 -9.72 -12.70
C GLU A 85 6.02 -10.02 -11.22
N MET A 86 5.18 -9.48 -10.35
CA MET A 86 5.23 -9.75 -8.91
C MET A 86 4.98 -11.23 -8.59
N GLY A 87 4.05 -11.88 -9.27
CA GLY A 87 3.77 -13.31 -9.11
C GLY A 87 4.99 -14.22 -9.37
N SER A 88 5.93 -13.77 -10.21
CA SER A 88 7.19 -14.49 -10.48
C SER A 88 8.28 -14.28 -9.43
N LEU A 89 8.10 -13.36 -8.47
CA LEU A 89 9.08 -13.08 -7.43
C LEU A 89 9.02 -14.11 -6.30
N LYS A 90 10.18 -14.32 -5.67
CA LYS A 90 10.22 -15.04 -4.39
C LYS A 90 9.71 -14.11 -3.28
N MET A 91 8.53 -14.42 -2.76
CA MET A 91 7.84 -13.66 -1.72
C MET A 91 7.61 -14.52 -0.47
N ASN A 92 7.50 -13.90 0.69
CA ASN A 92 6.97 -14.55 1.89
C ASN A 92 5.44 -14.64 1.80
N ASP A 93 4.81 -15.39 2.72
CA ASP A 93 3.37 -15.66 2.68
C ASP A 93 2.54 -14.38 2.89
N GLU A 94 2.98 -13.47 3.76
CA GLU A 94 2.31 -12.19 3.98
C GLU A 94 2.30 -11.32 2.71
N GLN A 95 3.45 -11.24 2.02
CA GLN A 95 3.59 -10.50 0.77
C GLN A 95 2.71 -11.11 -0.34
N ARG A 96 2.63 -12.43 -0.38
CA ARG A 96 1.83 -13.17 -1.35
C ARG A 96 0.34 -12.94 -1.12
N ILE A 97 -0.11 -12.99 0.14
CA ILE A 97 -1.50 -12.67 0.50
C ILE A 97 -1.82 -11.20 0.18
N ALA A 98 -0.93 -10.27 0.52
CA ALA A 98 -1.14 -8.84 0.22
C ALA A 98 -1.26 -8.57 -1.30
N LEU A 99 -0.44 -9.23 -2.12
CA LEU A 99 -0.54 -9.16 -3.58
C LEU A 99 -1.85 -9.79 -4.06
N ALA A 100 -2.23 -10.96 -3.54
CA ALA A 100 -3.44 -11.67 -3.93
C ALA A 100 -4.70 -10.83 -3.65
N VAL A 101 -4.78 -10.16 -2.50
CA VAL A 101 -5.91 -9.25 -2.19
C VAL A 101 -6.00 -8.11 -3.19
N LYS A 102 -4.88 -7.50 -3.58
CA LYS A 102 -4.85 -6.42 -4.58
C LYS A 102 -5.23 -6.93 -5.97
N ALA A 103 -4.69 -8.08 -6.37
CA ALA A 103 -5.01 -8.72 -7.64
C ALA A 103 -6.48 -9.12 -7.72
N PHE A 104 -7.05 -9.66 -6.64
CA PHE A 104 -8.47 -10.00 -6.57
C PHE A 104 -9.35 -8.77 -6.80
N THR A 105 -9.09 -7.67 -6.07
CA THR A 105 -9.86 -6.42 -6.24
C THR A 105 -9.77 -5.92 -7.67
N PHE A 106 -8.57 -5.90 -8.25
CA PHE A 106 -8.34 -5.48 -9.63
C PHE A 106 -9.11 -6.36 -10.64
N TYR A 107 -9.05 -7.69 -10.53
CA TYR A 107 -9.75 -8.58 -11.46
C TYR A 107 -11.28 -8.49 -11.33
N VAL A 108 -11.79 -8.21 -10.13
CA VAL A 108 -13.22 -7.92 -9.93
C VAL A 108 -13.62 -6.61 -10.59
N GLU A 109 -12.79 -5.56 -10.49
CA GLU A 109 -13.06 -4.23 -11.10
C GLU A 109 -13.09 -4.29 -12.63
N ILE A 110 -12.22 -5.10 -13.25
CA ILE A 110 -12.21 -5.28 -14.72
C ILE A 110 -13.12 -6.41 -15.20
N GLU A 111 -13.94 -7.00 -14.32
CA GLU A 111 -14.86 -8.10 -14.59
C GLU A 111 -14.20 -9.37 -15.18
N ASP A 112 -12.92 -9.60 -14.85
CA ASP A 112 -12.20 -10.82 -15.25
C ASP A 112 -12.51 -11.96 -14.25
N GLU A 113 -13.61 -12.67 -14.52
CA GLU A 113 -14.10 -13.75 -13.67
C GLU A 113 -13.09 -14.90 -13.52
N LEU A 114 -12.32 -15.21 -14.58
CA LEU A 114 -11.38 -16.31 -14.56
C LEU A 114 -10.26 -16.09 -13.55
N HIS A 115 -9.55 -14.97 -13.70
CA HIS A 115 -8.42 -14.65 -12.80
C HIS A 115 -8.92 -14.28 -11.39
N ALA A 116 -10.07 -13.62 -11.26
CA ALA A 116 -10.66 -13.34 -9.96
C ALA A 116 -10.95 -14.63 -9.18
N ARG A 117 -11.45 -15.69 -9.84
CA ARG A 117 -11.71 -16.98 -9.21
C ARG A 117 -10.42 -17.68 -8.78
N GLU A 118 -9.40 -17.71 -9.64
CA GLU A 118 -8.11 -18.32 -9.30
C GLU A 118 -7.47 -17.68 -8.07
N VAL A 119 -7.51 -16.35 -8.01
CA VAL A 119 -6.96 -15.62 -6.86
C VAL A 119 -7.82 -15.82 -5.62
N LEU A 120 -9.14 -15.90 -5.75
CA LEU A 120 -10.06 -16.19 -4.64
C LEU A 120 -9.79 -17.57 -4.04
N GLU A 121 -9.64 -18.61 -4.87
CA GLU A 121 -9.29 -19.96 -4.41
C GLU A 121 -7.97 -19.98 -3.61
N TYR A 122 -6.98 -19.20 -4.08
CA TYR A 122 -5.73 -19.03 -3.35
C TYR A 122 -5.94 -18.35 -1.98
N LEU A 123 -6.74 -17.28 -1.91
CA LEU A 123 -7.05 -16.55 -0.69
C LEU A 123 -7.85 -17.41 0.31
N GLU A 124 -8.74 -18.27 -0.17
CA GLU A 124 -9.50 -19.20 0.68
C GLU A 124 -8.62 -20.30 1.27
N ALA A 125 -7.60 -20.73 0.53
CA ALA A 125 -6.67 -21.76 0.99
C ALA A 125 -5.60 -21.24 1.97
N ASN A 126 -5.18 -19.98 1.85
CA ASN A 126 -4.01 -19.45 2.56
C ASN A 126 -4.31 -18.20 3.40
N GLY A 127 -5.47 -17.58 3.24
CA GLY A 127 -5.86 -16.36 3.92
C GLY A 127 -6.56 -16.62 5.25
N ASP A 128 -6.87 -15.52 5.95
CA ASP A 128 -7.72 -15.55 7.14
C ASP A 128 -9.19 -15.83 6.75
N GLU A 129 -9.91 -16.57 7.59
CA GLU A 129 -11.30 -16.97 7.35
C GLU A 129 -12.23 -15.78 7.12
N SER A 130 -12.05 -14.69 7.85
CA SER A 130 -12.87 -13.48 7.70
C SER A 130 -12.63 -12.79 6.37
N MET A 131 -11.37 -12.72 5.94
CA MET A 131 -10.96 -12.18 4.64
C MET A 131 -11.48 -13.06 3.48
N ALA A 132 -11.36 -14.38 3.59
CA ALA A 132 -11.86 -15.32 2.61
C ALA A 132 -13.37 -15.18 2.40
N LYS A 133 -14.15 -15.11 3.49
CA LYS A 133 -15.61 -14.86 3.42
C LYS A 133 -15.95 -13.51 2.79
N ALA A 134 -15.22 -12.46 3.12
CA ALA A 134 -15.46 -11.13 2.55
C ALA A 134 -15.20 -11.12 1.03
N ASN A 135 -14.10 -11.73 0.59
CA ASN A 135 -13.75 -11.81 -0.83
C ASN A 135 -14.72 -12.72 -1.60
N ARG A 136 -15.16 -13.85 -1.02
CA ARG A 136 -16.19 -14.72 -1.61
C ARG A 136 -17.49 -13.96 -1.82
N ARG A 137 -17.95 -13.21 -0.82
CA ARG A 137 -19.13 -12.36 -0.95
C ARG A 137 -18.98 -11.31 -2.05
N THR A 138 -17.81 -10.65 -2.13
CA THR A 138 -17.53 -9.68 -3.19
C THR A 138 -17.61 -10.33 -4.57
N TYR A 139 -16.99 -11.49 -4.75
CA TYR A 139 -17.02 -12.25 -5.99
C TYR A 139 -18.46 -12.64 -6.41
N ASP A 140 -19.22 -13.18 -5.47
CA ASP A 140 -20.59 -13.62 -5.74
C ASP A 140 -21.52 -12.45 -6.09
N ILE A 141 -21.35 -11.29 -5.46
CA ILE A 141 -22.16 -10.09 -5.74
C ILE A 141 -21.79 -9.47 -7.09
N PHE A 142 -20.51 -9.19 -7.31
CA PHE A 142 -20.06 -8.38 -8.45
C PHE A 142 -19.91 -9.19 -9.74
N LEU A 143 -19.45 -10.43 -9.68
CA LEU A 143 -19.20 -11.23 -10.87
C LEU A 143 -20.32 -12.24 -11.16
N LYS A 144 -20.99 -12.76 -10.13
CA LYS A 144 -22.13 -13.69 -10.32
C LYS A 144 -23.50 -13.06 -10.19
N GLY A 145 -23.60 -11.78 -9.83
CA GLY A 145 -24.86 -11.09 -9.62
C GLY A 145 -25.74 -11.72 -8.53
N SER A 146 -25.13 -12.36 -7.53
CA SER A 146 -25.85 -13.06 -6.47
C SER A 146 -26.53 -12.09 -5.51
N HIS A 147 -27.80 -12.30 -5.25
CA HIS A 147 -28.59 -11.55 -4.28
C HIS A 147 -28.69 -12.24 -2.91
N ALA A 148 -27.99 -13.37 -2.71
CA ALA A 148 -28.10 -14.19 -1.51
C ALA A 148 -27.71 -13.44 -0.21
N TYR A 149 -26.88 -12.41 -0.32
CA TYR A 149 -26.35 -11.66 0.82
C TYR A 149 -27.15 -10.41 1.20
N ILE A 150 -28.24 -10.08 0.49
CA ILE A 150 -29.02 -8.85 0.74
C ILE A 150 -29.54 -8.82 2.17
N ASN A 151 -30.18 -9.90 2.63
CA ASN A 151 -30.75 -9.97 3.98
C ASN A 151 -29.67 -9.85 5.07
N GLU A 152 -28.48 -10.44 4.85
CA GLU A 152 -27.35 -10.33 5.76
C GLU A 152 -26.81 -8.90 5.81
N MET A 153 -26.67 -8.26 4.65
CA MET A 153 -26.22 -6.87 4.54
C MET A 153 -27.23 -5.90 5.14
N GLU A 154 -28.52 -6.12 4.94
CA GLU A 154 -29.59 -5.30 5.53
C GLU A 154 -29.63 -5.45 7.06
N SER A 155 -29.45 -6.67 7.57
CA SER A 155 -29.40 -6.92 9.01
C SER A 155 -28.14 -6.32 9.68
N ALA A 156 -27.03 -6.27 8.95
CA ALA A 156 -25.78 -5.65 9.39
C ALA A 156 -25.78 -4.12 9.26
N CYS A 157 -26.72 -3.56 8.47
CA CYS A 157 -26.82 -2.11 8.28
C CYS A 157 -27.47 -1.49 9.54
N PRO A 158 -26.80 -0.58 10.24
CA PRO A 158 -27.40 0.06 11.39
C PRO A 158 -28.64 0.85 10.96
N THR A 159 -29.71 0.74 11.73
CA THR A 159 -30.95 1.48 11.49
C THR A 159 -30.66 2.98 11.26
N ARG A 160 -31.47 3.65 10.45
CA ARG A 160 -31.29 5.07 10.08
C ARG A 160 -31.02 5.99 11.28
N ALA A 161 -31.55 5.65 12.46
CA ALA A 161 -31.31 6.35 13.72
C ALA A 161 -29.90 6.10 14.29
N GLU A 162 -29.39 4.87 14.21
CA GLU A 162 -28.02 4.52 14.65
C GLU A 162 -26.97 4.99 13.67
N SER A 163 -27.23 4.97 12.36
CA SER A 163 -26.38 5.55 11.33
C SER A 163 -26.18 7.04 11.56
N ARG A 164 -27.26 7.78 11.92
CA ARG A 164 -27.19 9.20 12.23
C ARG A 164 -26.39 9.47 13.49
N LYS A 165 -26.54 8.64 14.55
CA LYS A 165 -25.73 8.75 15.79
C LYS A 165 -24.26 8.45 15.55
N ARG A 166 -23.91 7.40 14.78
CA ARG A 166 -22.52 7.07 14.44
C ARG A 166 -21.87 8.12 13.52
N CYS A 167 -22.62 8.66 12.56
CA CYS A 167 -22.15 9.74 11.70
C CYS A 167 -21.87 11.01 12.51
N CYS A 168 -22.79 11.41 13.40
CA CYS A 168 -22.59 12.54 14.30
C CYS A 168 -21.41 12.33 15.26
N ALA A 169 -21.25 11.12 15.84
CA ALA A 169 -20.13 10.79 16.72
C ALA A 169 -18.78 10.78 15.98
N ARG A 170 -18.77 10.37 14.71
CA ARG A 170 -17.57 10.41 13.86
C ARG A 170 -17.25 11.83 13.41
N CYS A 171 -18.25 12.61 12.98
CA CYS A 171 -18.10 14.03 12.63
C CYS A 171 -17.67 14.86 13.84
N SER A 172 -18.20 14.59 15.04
CA SER A 172 -17.77 15.25 16.27
C SER A 172 -16.31 14.97 16.59
N ARG A 173 -15.83 13.73 16.44
CA ARG A 173 -14.41 13.40 16.64
C ARG A 173 -13.50 14.05 15.60
N TYR A 174 -13.88 14.10 14.33
CA TYR A 174 -13.13 14.83 13.31
C TYR A 174 -13.11 16.33 13.55
N SER A 175 -14.22 16.91 13.99
CA SER A 175 -14.33 18.34 14.33
C SER A 175 -13.44 18.72 15.51
N THR A 176 -13.37 17.89 16.57
CA THR A 176 -12.47 18.12 17.72
C THR A 176 -11.01 17.96 17.35
N THR A 177 -10.65 16.91 16.58
CA THR A 177 -9.26 16.69 16.14
C THR A 177 -8.77 17.81 15.21
N THR A 178 -9.62 18.29 14.30
CA THR A 178 -9.28 19.39 13.39
C THR A 178 -9.14 20.72 14.16
N ARG A 179 -9.91 20.91 15.24
CA ARG A 179 -9.83 22.09 16.09
C ARG A 179 -8.55 22.09 16.94
N GLU A 180 -8.16 20.92 17.49
CA GLU A 180 -6.91 20.77 18.25
C GLU A 180 -5.66 20.96 17.38
N ILE A 181 -5.67 20.46 16.14
CA ILE A 181 -4.56 20.65 15.18
C ILE A 181 -4.42 22.14 14.80
N ARG A 182 -5.54 22.88 14.71
CA ARG A 182 -5.53 24.32 14.35
C ARG A 182 -5.12 25.22 15.52
N THR A 183 -5.22 24.77 16.76
CA THR A 183 -4.90 25.54 17.97
C THR A 183 -3.60 25.12 18.67
N ALA A 184 -2.95 24.04 18.22
CA ALA A 184 -1.66 23.62 18.75
C ALA A 184 -0.57 24.60 18.32
N PRO A 185 0.12 25.31 19.24
CA PRO A 185 1.25 26.14 18.88
C PRO A 185 2.38 25.25 18.36
N LEU A 186 2.94 25.61 17.20
CA LEU A 186 4.15 25.02 16.63
C LEU A 186 5.30 25.11 17.65
N ARG A 187 5.45 24.08 18.47
CA ARG A 187 6.68 23.90 19.26
C ARG A 187 7.79 23.48 18.30
N ILE A 188 8.48 24.47 17.78
CA ILE A 188 9.80 24.28 17.19
C ILE A 188 10.70 23.77 18.33
N ALA A 189 10.95 22.46 18.35
CA ALA A 189 11.99 21.89 19.20
C ALA A 189 13.31 22.39 18.68
N SER A 190 13.88 23.42 19.32
CA SER A 190 15.26 23.83 19.15
C SER A 190 16.14 22.70 19.65
N VAL A 191 16.71 21.90 18.76
CA VAL A 191 17.82 21.01 19.07
C VAL A 191 19.03 21.93 19.27
N ARG A 192 19.37 22.17 20.53
CA ARG A 192 20.68 22.74 20.93
C ARG A 192 21.67 21.60 21.05
N SER A 193 22.78 21.80 20.37
CA SER A 193 24.16 21.32 20.59
C SER A 193 24.35 19.81 20.70
#